data_d6bf70116478a56dc256b6711883d662
#
_entry.id   d6bf70116478a56dc256b6711883d662
#
_cell.length_a   1.000
_cell.length_b   1.000
_cell.length_c   1.000
_cell.angle_alpha   90.00
_cell.angle_beta   90.00
_cell.angle_gamma   90.00
#
_symmetry.space_group_name_H-M   'P 1'
#
loop_
_entity.id
_entity.type
_entity.pdbx_description
1 polymer ?
#
loop_
_entity_poly.entity_id
_entity_poly.type
_entity_poly.pdbx_seq_one_letter_code
_entity_poly.pdbx_strand_id
1 'polypeptide(L)'
;MLQRMNELATQAANGTNSKDSDRQAIQDEIDQLTTEIDRVSETTKFNETYLLKGDKGATKNVYMNGHDAGLKGTLTDSAKSATFVMDTLKAGDKYTIAGKEYTIGSAKTELTDLIDKADKELTAAAAGTKDVEIDGKTYTLTYKQGGNTIAEVGGNAVASLTDLKDKVKEGSSVSYDGKTLTAMNDKLGGGTDGKAADGIDDDDSSIITAAQAKKLIKAELIAANNIGTVDSKATVDDGTDDAATGKTTFNITKGYATVADTLSFNLHVGADADMTNKINVNIDSMDSASLGIKGLNIKDDSGNAATYAVDAISDAISKVSSQRSSLGAVQNRLEHTINNLDNVVENTTTAESRIRDTDMASEMVNYSKNNILAQAGQSMLAQANQSTQGVLSLLQ
;
A
#
# COMPACT_ATOMS: atom_id res chain seq x y z
N MET A 1 -11.35 9.93 11.70
CA MET A 1 -11.73 8.51 11.73
C MET A 1 -10.54 7.61 11.42
N LEU A 2 -9.95 7.61 10.24
CA LEU A 2 -8.81 6.74 9.90
C LEU A 2 -7.60 6.88 10.84
N GLN A 3 -7.23 8.08 11.26
CA GLN A 3 -6.16 8.27 12.26
C GLN A 3 -6.51 7.60 13.60
N ARG A 4 -7.77 7.73 14.05
CA ARG A 4 -8.23 7.04 15.27
C ARG A 4 -8.19 5.52 15.11
N MET A 5 -8.58 4.99 13.93
CA MET A 5 -8.46 3.56 13.64
C MET A 5 -6.99 3.11 13.67
N ASN A 6 -6.07 3.91 13.17
CA ASN A 6 -4.63 3.61 13.22
C ASN A 6 -4.08 3.57 14.65
N GLU A 7 -4.49 4.52 15.50
CA GLU A 7 -4.15 4.50 16.94
C GLU A 7 -4.67 3.24 17.62
N LEU A 8 -5.92 2.87 17.35
CA LEU A 8 -6.57 1.68 17.91
C LEU A 8 -5.89 0.38 17.42
N ALA A 9 -5.59 0.28 16.12
CA ALA A 9 -4.87 -0.87 15.58
C ALA A 9 -3.46 -0.99 16.18
N THR A 10 -2.73 0.13 16.31
CA THR A 10 -1.42 0.16 16.98
C THR A 10 -1.52 -0.24 18.45
N GLN A 11 -2.57 0.19 19.14
CA GLN A 11 -2.83 -0.25 20.53
C GLN A 11 -3.10 -1.75 20.57
N ALA A 12 -3.92 -2.29 19.65
CA ALA A 12 -4.24 -3.72 19.60
C ALA A 12 -3.04 -4.59 19.24
N ALA A 13 -2.10 -4.08 18.43
CA ALA A 13 -0.86 -4.76 18.09
C ALA A 13 0.09 -4.94 19.30
N ASN A 14 -0.14 -4.20 20.39
CA ASN A 14 0.64 -4.37 21.61
C ASN A 14 0.32 -5.72 22.27
N GLY A 15 1.35 -6.54 22.48
CA GLY A 15 1.24 -7.88 23.05
C GLY A 15 0.73 -7.95 24.50
N THR A 16 0.58 -6.79 25.19
CA THR A 16 0.02 -6.73 26.55
C THR A 16 -1.52 -6.77 26.58
N ASN A 17 -2.19 -6.55 25.44
CA ASN A 17 -3.65 -6.54 25.36
C ASN A 17 -4.20 -7.97 25.28
N SER A 18 -5.24 -8.26 26.07
CA SER A 18 -5.92 -9.54 26.02
C SER A 18 -6.80 -9.65 24.77
N LYS A 19 -6.86 -10.87 24.19
CA LYS A 19 -7.68 -11.16 23.00
C LYS A 19 -9.17 -10.97 23.28
N ASP A 20 -9.66 -11.46 24.40
CA ASP A 20 -11.09 -11.62 24.67
C ASP A 20 -11.76 -10.37 25.25
N SER A 21 -11.00 -9.46 25.85
CA SER A 21 -11.57 -8.23 26.42
C SER A 21 -11.07 -6.97 25.72
N ASP A 22 -9.74 -6.77 25.69
CA ASP A 22 -9.18 -5.50 25.24
C ASP A 22 -9.24 -5.37 23.73
N ARG A 23 -8.81 -6.41 22.99
CA ARG A 23 -8.88 -6.43 21.53
C ARG A 23 -10.31 -6.50 21.01
N GLN A 24 -11.24 -7.14 21.76
CA GLN A 24 -12.66 -7.12 21.40
C GLN A 24 -13.22 -5.70 21.50
N ALA A 25 -12.94 -4.98 22.58
CA ALA A 25 -13.41 -3.60 22.74
C ALA A 25 -12.84 -2.66 21.64
N ILE A 26 -11.56 -2.85 21.29
CA ILE A 26 -10.93 -2.09 20.20
C ILE A 26 -11.57 -2.47 18.84
N GLN A 27 -11.84 -3.76 18.60
CA GLN A 27 -12.53 -4.21 17.39
C GLN A 27 -13.90 -3.57 17.24
N ASP A 28 -14.67 -3.52 18.33
CA ASP A 28 -16.00 -2.91 18.32
C ASP A 28 -15.95 -1.40 17.98
N GLU A 29 -14.90 -0.69 18.45
CA GLU A 29 -14.67 0.72 18.08
C GLU A 29 -14.27 0.87 16.61
N ILE A 30 -13.40 -0.02 16.10
CA ILE A 30 -13.00 -0.04 14.66
C ILE A 30 -14.22 -0.31 13.77
N ASP A 31 -15.08 -1.25 14.15
CA ASP A 31 -16.30 -1.58 13.39
C ASP A 31 -17.29 -0.40 13.34
N GLN A 32 -17.43 0.33 14.44
CA GLN A 32 -18.22 1.56 14.48
C GLN A 32 -17.62 2.66 13.61
N LEU A 33 -16.30 2.87 13.65
CA LEU A 33 -15.62 3.85 12.81
C LEU A 33 -15.74 3.50 11.32
N THR A 34 -15.64 2.21 10.97
CA THR A 34 -15.85 1.72 9.60
C THR A 34 -17.27 2.00 9.12
N THR A 35 -18.27 1.71 9.97
CA THR A 35 -19.67 2.01 9.69
C THR A 35 -19.90 3.52 9.50
N GLU A 36 -19.25 4.35 10.30
CA GLU A 36 -19.35 5.81 10.18
C GLU A 36 -18.68 6.33 8.90
N ILE A 37 -17.56 5.74 8.45
CA ILE A 37 -16.94 6.04 7.16
C ILE A 37 -17.91 5.74 6.02
N ASP A 38 -18.55 4.56 6.04
CA ASP A 38 -19.54 4.18 5.03
C ASP A 38 -20.74 5.12 5.05
N ARG A 39 -21.24 5.51 6.23
CA ARG A 39 -22.32 6.47 6.38
C ARG A 39 -21.96 7.83 5.78
N VAL A 40 -20.76 8.35 6.06
CA VAL A 40 -20.28 9.63 5.49
C VAL A 40 -20.16 9.54 3.98
N SER A 41 -19.62 8.43 3.46
CA SER A 41 -19.52 8.20 2.02
C SER A 41 -20.90 8.19 1.36
N GLU A 42 -21.89 7.57 1.99
CA GLU A 42 -23.25 7.46 1.45
C GLU A 42 -24.11 8.72 1.61
N THR A 43 -23.82 9.57 2.58
CA THR A 43 -24.66 10.75 2.89
C THR A 43 -24.09 12.06 2.37
N THR A 44 -22.80 12.12 2.06
CA THR A 44 -22.17 13.35 1.55
C THR A 44 -22.63 13.64 0.12
N LYS A 45 -23.46 14.67 -0.02
CA LYS A 45 -24.00 15.08 -1.32
C LYS A 45 -23.92 16.59 -1.52
N PHE A 46 -23.84 16.98 -2.75
CA PHE A 46 -23.98 18.37 -3.20
C PHE A 46 -24.90 18.41 -4.41
N ASN A 47 -25.92 19.26 -4.37
CA ASN A 47 -26.92 19.41 -5.44
C ASN A 47 -27.42 18.04 -5.98
N GLU A 48 -27.91 17.18 -5.07
CA GLU A 48 -28.43 15.83 -5.32
C GLU A 48 -27.40 14.79 -5.79
N THR A 49 -26.15 15.19 -6.06
CA THR A 49 -25.06 14.29 -6.43
C THR A 49 -24.29 13.85 -5.20
N TYR A 50 -24.15 12.52 -5.04
CA TYR A 50 -23.33 11.94 -3.98
C TYR A 50 -21.86 12.02 -4.39
N LEU A 51 -21.05 12.75 -3.62
CA LEU A 51 -19.67 13.05 -4.00
C LEU A 51 -18.68 11.93 -3.67
N LEU A 52 -18.94 11.17 -2.61
CA LEU A 52 -18.00 10.18 -2.08
C LEU A 52 -18.42 8.72 -2.35
N LYS A 53 -19.55 8.52 -3.02
CA LYS A 53 -20.11 7.20 -3.31
C LYS A 53 -19.61 6.60 -4.64
N GLY A 54 -18.94 7.39 -5.44
CA GLY A 54 -18.57 7.04 -6.81
C GLY A 54 -19.73 7.13 -7.80
N ASP A 55 -19.50 6.71 -9.04
CA ASP A 55 -20.53 6.64 -10.07
C ASP A 55 -21.41 5.40 -9.89
N LYS A 56 -22.73 5.59 -9.84
CA LYS A 56 -23.70 4.49 -9.68
C LYS A 56 -23.87 3.61 -10.92
N GLY A 57 -23.40 4.06 -12.07
CA GLY A 57 -23.60 3.39 -13.35
C GLY A 57 -22.53 2.37 -13.71
N ALA A 58 -21.38 2.41 -13.08
CA ALA A 58 -20.23 1.54 -13.37
C ALA A 58 -19.53 1.08 -12.09
N THR A 59 -18.89 -0.08 -12.15
CA THR A 59 -18.06 -0.60 -11.06
C THR A 59 -16.65 -0.87 -11.55
N LYS A 60 -15.69 -0.75 -10.63
CA LYS A 60 -14.29 -1.10 -10.88
C LYS A 60 -13.76 -2.00 -9.77
N ASN A 61 -12.77 -2.83 -10.11
CA ASN A 61 -12.05 -3.62 -9.12
C ASN A 61 -10.89 -2.78 -8.57
N VAL A 62 -10.90 -2.57 -7.26
CA VAL A 62 -9.81 -1.95 -6.53
C VAL A 62 -8.97 -3.05 -5.91
N TYR A 63 -7.74 -3.22 -6.43
CA TYR A 63 -6.77 -4.18 -5.90
C TYR A 63 -6.11 -3.59 -4.66
N MET A 64 -6.01 -4.40 -3.61
CA MET A 64 -5.31 -3.99 -2.38
C MET A 64 -3.81 -3.94 -2.64
N ASN A 65 -3.08 -3.08 -1.91
CA ASN A 65 -1.61 -3.07 -2.01
C ASN A 65 -1.02 -4.38 -1.51
N GLY A 66 0.15 -4.74 -2.03
CA GLY A 66 0.90 -5.88 -1.54
C GLY A 66 1.58 -5.54 -0.21
N HIS A 67 1.54 -6.48 0.74
CA HIS A 67 2.20 -6.37 2.05
C HIS A 67 3.13 -7.56 2.28
N ASP A 68 4.29 -7.30 2.89
CA ASP A 68 5.32 -8.32 3.17
C ASP A 68 5.12 -9.03 4.51
N ALA A 69 4.07 -8.71 5.25
CA ALA A 69 3.78 -9.27 6.57
C ALA A 69 4.91 -9.05 7.60
N GLY A 70 5.75 -8.02 7.43
CA GLY A 70 6.91 -7.77 8.28
C GLY A 70 8.02 -8.83 8.14
N LEU A 71 7.99 -9.64 7.09
CA LEU A 71 8.97 -10.67 6.82
C LEU A 71 10.25 -10.08 6.22
N LYS A 72 11.38 -10.69 6.52
CA LYS A 72 12.67 -10.27 5.97
C LYS A 72 12.79 -10.65 4.50
N GLY A 73 12.63 -9.68 3.61
CA GLY A 73 12.69 -9.90 2.16
C GLY A 73 12.51 -8.60 1.41
N THR A 74 12.25 -8.69 0.12
CA THR A 74 11.95 -7.55 -0.74
C THR A 74 10.62 -7.80 -1.43
N LEU A 75 9.66 -6.89 -1.22
CA LEU A 75 8.37 -6.90 -1.89
C LEU A 75 8.43 -5.96 -3.10
N THR A 76 8.04 -6.47 -4.26
CA THR A 76 7.82 -5.67 -5.48
C THR A 76 6.35 -5.70 -5.80
N ASP A 77 5.71 -4.54 -5.78
CA ASP A 77 4.26 -4.40 -5.99
C ASP A 77 3.94 -3.97 -7.42
N SER A 78 2.90 -4.57 -8.00
CA SER A 78 2.35 -4.27 -9.33
C SER A 78 0.84 -4.09 -9.24
N ALA A 79 0.20 -3.68 -10.33
CA ALA A 79 -1.23 -3.35 -10.33
C ALA A 79 -2.15 -4.49 -9.83
N LYS A 80 -1.86 -5.74 -10.22
CA LYS A 80 -2.71 -6.92 -9.91
C LYS A 80 -1.98 -8.05 -9.20
N SER A 81 -0.68 -7.92 -9.02
CA SER A 81 0.17 -8.92 -8.40
C SER A 81 1.28 -8.27 -7.60
N ALA A 82 1.86 -9.00 -6.66
CA ALA A 82 3.08 -8.63 -5.99
C ALA A 82 4.03 -9.82 -5.97
N THR A 83 5.32 -9.57 -5.80
CA THR A 83 6.33 -10.61 -5.71
C THR A 83 7.17 -10.36 -4.47
N PHE A 84 7.20 -11.33 -3.57
CA PHE A 84 8.04 -11.30 -2.38
C PHE A 84 9.25 -12.20 -2.60
N VAL A 85 10.45 -11.66 -2.44
CA VAL A 85 11.73 -12.36 -2.65
C VAL A 85 12.54 -12.34 -1.37
N MET A 86 12.97 -13.50 -0.92
CA MET A 86 13.80 -13.70 0.25
C MET A 86 15.01 -14.60 -0.06
N ASP A 87 15.94 -14.71 0.87
CA ASP A 87 17.02 -15.70 0.76
C ASP A 87 16.45 -17.11 0.95
N THR A 88 16.94 -18.07 0.15
CA THR A 88 16.53 -19.47 0.31
C THR A 88 16.97 -19.98 1.68
N LEU A 89 16.03 -20.54 2.43
CA LEU A 89 16.24 -21.07 3.77
C LEU A 89 17.10 -22.33 3.73
N LYS A 90 18.20 -22.28 4.44
CA LYS A 90 19.14 -23.40 4.56
C LYS A 90 19.17 -23.90 6.00
N ALA A 91 19.52 -25.14 6.15
CA ALA A 91 19.73 -25.74 7.46
C ALA A 91 20.65 -24.89 8.36
N GLY A 92 20.22 -24.62 9.58
CA GLY A 92 20.90 -23.76 10.55
C GLY A 92 20.57 -22.27 10.43
N ASP A 93 19.84 -21.82 9.40
CA ASP A 93 19.42 -20.44 9.29
C ASP A 93 18.33 -20.13 10.32
N LYS A 94 18.32 -18.88 10.79
CA LYS A 94 17.30 -18.37 11.67
C LYS A 94 16.42 -17.39 10.91
N TYR A 95 15.10 -17.52 11.06
CA TYR A 95 14.14 -16.67 10.41
C TYR A 95 12.97 -16.35 11.34
N THR A 96 12.58 -15.08 11.40
CA THR A 96 11.46 -14.63 12.20
C THR A 96 10.18 -14.65 11.38
N ILE A 97 9.18 -15.39 11.82
CA ILE A 97 7.85 -15.48 11.20
C ILE A 97 6.82 -15.16 12.27
N ALA A 98 5.94 -14.22 12.00
CA ALA A 98 4.88 -13.83 12.92
C ALA A 98 5.41 -13.41 14.33
N GLY A 99 6.58 -12.77 14.37
CA GLY A 99 7.23 -12.37 15.64
C GLY A 99 7.92 -13.48 16.42
N LYS A 100 7.87 -14.75 15.96
CA LYS A 100 8.59 -15.89 16.56
C LYS A 100 9.81 -16.24 15.73
N GLU A 101 10.98 -16.36 16.36
CA GLU A 101 12.19 -16.83 15.72
C GLU A 101 12.15 -18.35 15.58
N TYR A 102 12.39 -18.83 14.36
CA TYR A 102 12.53 -20.25 14.03
C TYR A 102 13.93 -20.53 13.53
N THR A 103 14.46 -21.72 13.86
CA THR A 103 15.70 -22.26 13.32
C THR A 103 15.36 -23.33 12.29
N ILE A 104 15.97 -23.27 11.11
CA ILE A 104 15.78 -24.30 10.09
C ILE A 104 16.56 -25.54 10.49
N GLY A 105 15.85 -26.57 10.84
CA GLY A 105 16.43 -27.88 11.23
C GLY A 105 16.98 -28.64 10.04
N SER A 106 17.78 -29.65 10.35
CA SER A 106 18.51 -30.45 9.36
C SER A 106 18.20 -31.94 9.52
N ALA A 107 18.35 -32.70 8.46
CA ALA A 107 18.42 -34.14 8.56
C ALA A 107 19.75 -34.54 9.23
N LYS A 108 19.76 -35.65 9.96
CA LYS A 108 20.98 -36.21 10.59
C LYS A 108 22.15 -36.34 9.59
N THR A 109 21.87 -36.67 8.32
CA THR A 109 22.86 -36.77 7.24
C THR A 109 23.59 -35.45 7.00
N GLU A 110 22.93 -34.31 7.06
CA GLU A 110 23.54 -32.99 6.86
C GLU A 110 24.51 -32.63 8.00
N LEU A 111 24.21 -33.06 9.23
CA LEU A 111 25.10 -32.88 10.37
C LEU A 111 26.36 -33.74 10.22
N THR A 112 26.19 -34.99 9.76
CA THR A 112 27.34 -35.88 9.49
C THR A 112 28.19 -35.39 8.31
N ASP A 113 27.58 -34.74 7.30
CA ASP A 113 28.30 -34.09 6.20
C ASP A 113 29.15 -32.90 6.68
N LEU A 114 28.69 -32.17 7.72
CA LEU A 114 29.48 -31.10 8.33
C LEU A 114 30.71 -31.62 9.04
N ILE A 115 30.60 -32.78 9.69
CA ILE A 115 31.75 -33.51 10.29
C ILE A 115 32.70 -33.98 9.20
N ASP A 116 32.18 -34.54 8.09
CA ASP A 116 32.98 -34.96 6.93
C ASP A 116 33.71 -33.79 6.27
N LYS A 117 33.08 -32.61 6.24
CA LYS A 117 33.72 -31.40 5.74
C LYS A 117 34.96 -31.06 6.58
N ALA A 118 34.84 -31.09 7.91
CA ALA A 118 35.95 -30.82 8.80
C ALA A 118 37.13 -31.83 8.57
N ASP A 119 36.82 -33.11 8.42
CA ASP A 119 37.81 -34.18 8.15
C ASP A 119 38.47 -34.02 6.77
N LYS A 120 37.72 -33.75 5.74
CA LYS A 120 38.21 -33.49 4.38
C LYS A 120 39.13 -32.28 4.32
N GLU A 121 38.71 -31.15 4.95
CA GLU A 121 39.56 -29.96 4.99
C GLU A 121 40.86 -30.19 5.74
N LEU A 122 40.83 -30.94 6.84
CA LEU A 122 42.02 -31.31 7.60
C LEU A 122 42.93 -32.22 6.79
N THR A 123 42.37 -33.19 6.10
CA THR A 123 43.10 -34.12 5.23
C THR A 123 43.74 -33.38 4.02
N ALA A 124 43.02 -32.43 3.43
CA ALA A 124 43.54 -31.61 2.33
C ALA A 124 44.65 -30.66 2.78
N ALA A 125 44.58 -30.12 3.99
CA ALA A 125 45.63 -29.29 4.57
C ALA A 125 46.90 -30.07 4.94
N ALA A 126 46.77 -31.38 5.13
CA ALA A 126 47.85 -32.34 5.51
C ALA A 126 48.61 -31.92 6.79
N ALA A 127 48.03 -31.09 7.65
CA ALA A 127 48.60 -30.64 8.91
C ALA A 127 47.54 -29.93 9.79
N GLY A 128 47.77 -29.90 11.11
CA GLY A 128 46.98 -29.11 12.07
C GLY A 128 45.84 -29.88 12.74
N THR A 129 44.90 -29.10 13.28
CA THR A 129 43.71 -29.60 13.97
C THR A 129 42.46 -28.84 13.51
N LYS A 130 41.30 -29.48 13.64
CA LYS A 130 39.98 -28.90 13.44
C LYS A 130 39.08 -29.31 14.60
N ASP A 131 38.31 -28.33 15.12
CA ASP A 131 37.41 -28.59 16.21
C ASP A 131 35.97 -28.65 15.68
N VAL A 132 35.26 -29.70 16.07
CA VAL A 132 33.82 -29.89 15.82
C VAL A 132 33.15 -30.01 17.16
N GLU A 133 32.10 -29.25 17.39
CA GLU A 133 31.29 -29.32 18.59
C GLU A 133 30.04 -30.15 18.33
N ILE A 134 29.75 -31.11 19.19
CA ILE A 134 28.54 -31.94 19.17
C ILE A 134 27.92 -31.88 20.55
N ASP A 135 26.67 -31.37 20.62
CA ASP A 135 25.89 -31.22 21.85
C ASP A 135 26.67 -30.49 22.98
N GLY A 136 27.38 -29.41 22.64
CA GLY A 136 28.19 -28.61 23.56
C GLY A 136 29.53 -29.24 23.94
N LYS A 137 29.90 -30.39 23.36
CA LYS A 137 31.19 -31.06 23.58
C LYS A 137 32.10 -30.87 22.37
N THR A 138 33.29 -30.37 22.60
CA THR A 138 34.29 -30.15 21.52
C THR A 138 35.10 -31.39 21.26
N TYR A 139 35.14 -31.80 19.99
CA TYR A 139 35.96 -32.91 19.47
C TYR A 139 37.02 -32.33 18.55
N THR A 140 38.29 -32.55 18.91
CA THR A 140 39.43 -32.12 18.11
C THR A 140 39.86 -33.22 17.17
N LEU A 141 39.74 -32.97 15.87
CA LEU A 141 40.32 -33.82 14.81
C LEU A 141 41.76 -33.36 14.58
N THR A 142 42.70 -34.28 14.67
CA THR A 142 44.15 -34.03 14.43
C THR A 142 44.62 -34.80 13.24
N TYR A 143 45.30 -34.11 12.29
CA TYR A 143 45.83 -34.76 11.11
C TYR A 143 46.87 -35.86 11.48
N LYS A 144 46.70 -37.02 10.89
CA LYS A 144 47.67 -38.12 10.92
C LYS A 144 47.68 -38.82 9.57
N GLN A 145 48.88 -39.05 9.01
CA GLN A 145 49.04 -39.78 7.76
C GLN A 145 48.48 -41.20 7.90
N GLY A 146 47.50 -41.54 7.06
CA GLY A 146 46.81 -42.83 7.13
C GLY A 146 45.49 -42.84 7.92
N GLY A 147 45.05 -41.70 8.43
CA GLY A 147 43.77 -41.53 9.14
C GLY A 147 43.87 -40.57 10.31
N ASN A 148 43.01 -39.56 10.33
CA ASN A 148 42.99 -38.53 11.38
C ASN A 148 42.64 -39.15 12.75
N THR A 149 43.22 -38.63 13.84
CA THR A 149 42.85 -39.00 15.21
C THR A 149 41.84 -38.01 15.77
N ILE A 150 40.91 -38.51 16.58
CA ILE A 150 39.82 -37.72 17.15
C ILE A 150 39.85 -37.88 18.68
N ALA A 151 39.76 -36.78 19.40
CA ALA A 151 39.67 -36.77 20.85
C ALA A 151 38.65 -35.74 21.34
N GLU A 152 37.86 -36.10 22.34
CA GLU A 152 37.01 -35.15 23.10
C GLU A 152 37.93 -34.27 23.98
N VAL A 153 37.73 -32.97 23.99
CA VAL A 153 38.51 -32.04 24.81
C VAL A 153 38.20 -32.34 26.30
N GLY A 154 39.21 -32.77 27.03
CA GLY A 154 39.06 -33.21 28.43
C GLY A 154 38.45 -34.59 28.61
N GLY A 155 38.28 -35.41 27.58
CA GLY A 155 37.64 -36.73 27.58
C GLY A 155 38.44 -37.78 26.87
N ASN A 156 37.81 -38.92 26.50
CA ASN A 156 38.42 -40.07 25.89
C ASN A 156 38.62 -39.88 24.38
N ALA A 157 39.63 -40.58 23.81
CA ALA A 157 39.81 -40.68 22.38
C ALA A 157 38.58 -41.34 21.70
N VAL A 158 38.16 -40.84 20.56
CA VAL A 158 37.13 -41.45 19.70
C VAL A 158 37.83 -42.31 18.65
N ALA A 159 37.43 -43.58 18.56
CA ALA A 159 38.20 -44.55 17.79
C ALA A 159 38.22 -44.28 16.28
N SER A 160 37.14 -43.74 15.74
CA SER A 160 37.01 -43.46 14.29
C SER A 160 36.08 -42.29 14.02
N LEU A 161 36.11 -41.77 12.78
CA LEU A 161 35.18 -40.79 12.27
C LEU A 161 33.72 -41.29 12.30
N THR A 162 33.56 -42.61 12.05
CA THR A 162 32.24 -43.27 12.13
C THR A 162 31.69 -43.20 13.57
N ASP A 163 32.51 -43.51 14.58
CA ASP A 163 32.09 -43.43 15.99
C ASP A 163 31.76 -41.99 16.41
N LEU A 164 32.41 -40.97 15.80
CA LEU A 164 32.06 -39.58 16.04
C LEU A 164 30.69 -39.25 15.42
N LYS A 165 30.43 -39.70 14.21
CA LYS A 165 29.15 -39.53 13.53
C LYS A 165 28.01 -40.26 14.23
N ASP A 166 28.26 -41.42 14.81
CA ASP A 166 27.28 -42.20 15.58
C ASP A 166 26.85 -41.51 16.89
N LYS A 167 27.63 -40.51 17.35
CA LYS A 167 27.21 -39.65 18.47
C LYS A 167 26.10 -38.69 18.11
N VAL A 168 25.98 -38.35 16.82
CA VAL A 168 24.89 -37.47 16.32
C VAL A 168 23.59 -38.26 16.34
N LYS A 169 22.68 -37.85 17.18
CA LYS A 169 21.31 -38.39 17.32
C LYS A 169 20.29 -37.38 16.83
N GLU A 170 19.03 -37.78 16.78
CA GLU A 170 17.91 -36.86 16.66
C GLU A 170 17.94 -35.87 17.83
N GLY A 171 17.73 -34.59 17.59
CA GLY A 171 17.88 -33.52 18.57
C GLY A 171 19.31 -33.04 18.81
N SER A 172 20.35 -33.75 18.30
CA SER A 172 21.73 -33.30 18.44
C SER A 172 22.04 -32.05 17.64
N SER A 173 22.92 -31.20 18.18
CA SER A 173 23.51 -30.06 17.47
C SER A 173 24.95 -30.31 17.09
N VAL A 174 25.36 -29.91 15.87
CA VAL A 174 26.76 -29.97 15.40
C VAL A 174 27.16 -28.56 14.94
N SER A 175 28.25 -28.06 15.52
CA SER A 175 28.86 -26.79 15.14
C SER A 175 30.24 -27.01 14.53
N TYR A 176 30.46 -26.40 13.35
CA TYR A 176 31.74 -26.33 12.68
C TYR A 176 31.87 -25.11 11.80
N ASP A 177 33.01 -24.42 11.84
CA ASP A 177 33.29 -23.24 11.01
C ASP A 177 32.20 -22.13 11.10
N GLY A 178 31.74 -21.90 12.35
CA GLY A 178 30.70 -20.89 12.63
C GLY A 178 29.29 -21.28 12.18
N LYS A 179 29.08 -22.46 11.65
CA LYS A 179 27.77 -22.99 11.28
C LYS A 179 27.32 -24.02 12.30
N THR A 180 26.14 -23.83 12.87
CA THR A 180 25.49 -24.79 13.77
C THR A 180 24.28 -25.38 13.08
N LEU A 181 24.20 -26.71 13.04
CA LEU A 181 23.05 -27.47 12.52
C LEU A 181 22.45 -28.28 13.67
N THR A 182 21.11 -28.37 13.69
CA THR A 182 20.40 -29.22 14.66
C THR A 182 19.63 -30.30 13.91
N ALA A 183 19.85 -31.55 14.25
CA ALA A 183 19.10 -32.66 13.71
C ALA A 183 17.70 -32.67 14.22
N MET A 184 16.72 -32.59 13.34
CA MET A 184 15.31 -32.61 13.72
C MET A 184 14.86 -33.99 14.20
N ASN A 185 14.04 -33.98 15.22
CA ASN A 185 13.26 -35.12 15.68
C ASN A 185 11.79 -34.92 15.24
N ASP A 186 11.55 -35.15 13.95
CA ASP A 186 10.20 -35.10 13.37
C ASP A 186 9.84 -36.51 12.88
N LYS A 187 9.21 -37.31 13.72
CA LYS A 187 8.92 -38.71 13.45
C LYS A 187 7.76 -38.88 12.52
N LEU A 188 8.03 -39.43 11.33
CA LEU A 188 7.02 -39.89 10.38
C LEU A 188 6.09 -40.95 11.02
N GLY A 189 4.92 -40.52 11.50
CA GLY A 189 3.78 -41.35 11.80
C GLY A 189 4.05 -42.58 12.65
N GLY A 190 4.32 -42.44 13.93
CA GLY A 190 4.48 -43.56 14.83
C GLY A 190 5.35 -43.28 16.05
N GLY A 191 5.61 -42.02 16.34
CA GLY A 191 6.13 -41.64 17.68
C GLY A 191 5.11 -41.95 18.74
N THR A 192 5.53 -42.04 19.99
CA THR A 192 4.69 -42.29 21.15
C THR A 192 3.58 -41.26 21.35
N ASP A 193 3.58 -40.14 20.61
CA ASP A 193 2.62 -39.06 20.66
C ASP A 193 1.52 -39.13 19.57
N GLY A 194 1.65 -40.04 18.58
CA GLY A 194 0.64 -40.27 17.53
C GLY A 194 0.52 -39.11 16.51
N LYS A 195 1.46 -38.16 16.47
CA LYS A 195 1.48 -37.09 15.49
C LYS A 195 2.13 -37.52 14.18
N ALA A 196 1.62 -37.04 13.07
CA ALA A 196 2.27 -37.18 11.76
C ALA A 196 3.41 -36.17 11.66
N ALA A 197 4.42 -36.49 10.81
CA ALA A 197 5.47 -35.54 10.48
C ALA A 197 4.85 -34.25 9.93
N ASP A 198 4.89 -33.19 10.71
CA ASP A 198 4.31 -31.89 10.36
C ASP A 198 5.38 -30.85 9.98
N GLY A 199 6.65 -31.25 10.02
CA GLY A 199 7.79 -30.39 9.72
C GLY A 199 8.22 -29.51 10.88
N ILE A 200 7.74 -29.82 12.08
CA ILE A 200 8.10 -29.18 13.35
C ILE A 200 8.80 -30.23 14.22
N ASP A 201 9.86 -29.84 14.91
CA ASP A 201 10.57 -30.71 15.83
C ASP A 201 9.68 -31.08 17.02
N ASP A 202 9.62 -32.37 17.37
CA ASP A 202 8.74 -32.89 18.44
C ASP A 202 9.17 -32.40 19.85
N ASP A 203 10.45 -32.13 20.02
CA ASP A 203 11.04 -31.71 21.29
C ASP A 203 11.17 -30.19 21.41
N ASP A 204 11.37 -29.48 20.26
CA ASP A 204 11.50 -28.02 20.20
C ASP A 204 10.74 -27.39 19.02
N SER A 205 9.57 -26.88 19.32
CA SER A 205 8.70 -26.22 18.32
C SER A 205 9.28 -24.95 17.67
N SER A 206 10.48 -24.52 18.06
CA SER A 206 11.23 -23.45 17.39
C SER A 206 12.11 -23.96 16.25
N ILE A 207 12.28 -25.27 16.12
CA ILE A 207 13.02 -25.90 15.04
C ILE A 207 12.02 -26.46 14.03
N ILE A 208 12.14 -26.02 12.79
CA ILE A 208 11.20 -26.40 11.72
C ILE A 208 11.93 -26.70 10.41
N THR A 209 11.31 -27.50 9.56
CA THR A 209 11.84 -27.71 8.20
C THR A 209 11.73 -26.46 7.35
N ALA A 210 12.59 -26.31 6.34
CA ALA A 210 12.47 -25.24 5.34
C ALA A 210 11.10 -25.26 4.63
N ALA A 211 10.52 -26.44 4.40
CA ALA A 211 9.19 -26.58 3.80
C ALA A 211 8.10 -26.05 4.72
N GLN A 212 8.18 -26.34 6.03
CA GLN A 212 7.24 -25.82 7.01
C GLN A 212 7.40 -24.31 7.19
N ALA A 213 8.63 -23.79 7.22
CA ALA A 213 8.88 -22.36 7.24
C ALA A 213 8.23 -21.65 6.04
N LYS A 214 8.35 -22.19 4.82
CA LYS A 214 7.69 -21.64 3.63
C LYS A 214 6.15 -21.66 3.75
N LYS A 215 5.57 -22.73 4.33
CA LYS A 215 4.13 -22.77 4.59
C LYS A 215 3.69 -21.68 5.57
N LEU A 216 4.44 -21.45 6.63
CA LEU A 216 4.16 -20.38 7.60
C LEU A 216 4.31 -19.01 6.95
N ILE A 217 5.38 -18.77 6.20
CA ILE A 217 5.60 -17.53 5.44
C ILE A 217 4.44 -17.27 4.46
N LYS A 218 4.03 -18.30 3.71
CA LYS A 218 2.88 -18.23 2.82
C LYS A 218 1.60 -17.87 3.58
N ALA A 219 1.37 -18.46 4.74
CA ALA A 219 0.18 -18.18 5.55
C ALA A 219 0.17 -16.72 6.04
N GLU A 220 1.31 -16.19 6.48
CA GLU A 220 1.42 -14.79 6.90
C GLU A 220 1.25 -13.82 5.72
N LEU A 221 1.85 -14.11 4.57
CA LEU A 221 1.63 -13.32 3.36
C LEU A 221 0.17 -13.33 2.91
N ILE A 222 -0.53 -14.46 3.00
CA ILE A 222 -1.97 -14.55 2.73
C ILE A 222 -2.75 -13.72 3.75
N ALA A 223 -2.44 -13.81 5.03
CA ALA A 223 -3.12 -13.06 6.08
C ALA A 223 -2.98 -11.55 5.88
N ALA A 224 -1.76 -11.06 5.63
CA ALA A 224 -1.49 -9.64 5.40
C ALA A 224 -2.17 -9.11 4.12
N ASN A 225 -2.19 -9.90 3.04
CA ASN A 225 -2.73 -9.48 1.76
C ASN A 225 -4.25 -9.72 1.59
N ASN A 226 -4.91 -10.31 2.58
CA ASN A 226 -6.36 -10.54 2.56
C ASN A 226 -7.18 -9.45 3.25
N ILE A 227 -6.55 -8.44 3.83
CA ILE A 227 -7.25 -7.32 4.45
C ILE A 227 -7.93 -6.48 3.37
N GLY A 228 -9.20 -6.12 3.62
CA GLY A 228 -10.00 -5.32 2.68
C GLY A 228 -10.44 -6.04 1.40
N THR A 229 -10.02 -7.28 1.19
CA THR A 229 -10.37 -8.08 -0.02
C THR A 229 -11.75 -8.72 0.14
N VAL A 230 -12.80 -8.01 -0.25
CA VAL A 230 -14.20 -8.44 -0.02
C VAL A 230 -14.67 -9.46 -1.06
N ASP A 231 -14.37 -9.21 -2.34
CA ASP A 231 -14.92 -10.00 -3.44
C ASP A 231 -13.98 -11.09 -3.95
N SER A 232 -12.69 -10.83 -3.91
CA SER A 232 -11.68 -11.83 -4.27
C SER A 232 -10.52 -11.78 -3.28
N LYS A 233 -10.23 -12.94 -2.69
CA LYS A 233 -9.11 -13.09 -1.75
C LYS A 233 -7.78 -13.14 -2.48
N ALA A 234 -6.73 -12.63 -1.83
CA ALA A 234 -5.36 -12.80 -2.31
C ALA A 234 -4.93 -14.26 -2.22
N THR A 235 -4.13 -14.70 -3.17
CA THR A 235 -3.52 -16.03 -3.17
C THR A 235 -2.01 -15.90 -3.32
N VAL A 236 -1.28 -16.78 -2.64
CA VAL A 236 0.18 -16.83 -2.66
C VAL A 236 0.59 -18.24 -3.07
N ASP A 237 1.59 -18.37 -3.94
CA ASP A 237 2.15 -19.66 -4.32
C ASP A 237 2.98 -20.29 -3.19
N ASP A 238 3.52 -21.50 -3.41
CA ASP A 238 4.29 -22.23 -2.39
C ASP A 238 5.76 -21.76 -2.29
N GLY A 239 6.11 -20.73 -3.04
CA GLY A 239 7.48 -20.22 -3.10
C GLY A 239 8.42 -21.10 -3.95
N THR A 240 9.02 -20.50 -4.95
CA THR A 240 9.96 -21.16 -5.86
C THR A 240 11.39 -20.81 -5.50
N ASP A 241 12.22 -21.84 -5.29
CA ASP A 241 13.65 -21.65 -5.03
C ASP A 241 14.41 -21.56 -6.36
N ASP A 242 15.20 -20.53 -6.50
CA ASP A 242 16.17 -20.40 -7.59
C ASP A 242 17.57 -20.75 -7.07
N ALA A 243 18.05 -21.91 -7.44
CA ALA A 243 19.38 -22.40 -7.04
C ALA A 243 20.53 -21.53 -7.58
N ALA A 244 20.31 -20.80 -8.69
CA ALA A 244 21.34 -19.95 -9.29
C ALA A 244 21.55 -18.66 -8.49
N THR A 245 20.47 -18.08 -7.98
CA THR A 245 20.49 -16.82 -7.22
C THR A 245 20.49 -17.04 -5.71
N GLY A 246 20.16 -18.25 -5.24
CA GLY A 246 19.97 -18.54 -3.81
C GLY A 246 18.78 -17.78 -3.20
N LYS A 247 17.77 -17.50 -3.99
CA LYS A 247 16.57 -16.78 -3.58
C LYS A 247 15.34 -17.67 -3.68
N THR A 248 14.38 -17.40 -2.79
CA THR A 248 13.04 -17.97 -2.84
C THR A 248 12.08 -16.86 -3.22
N THR A 249 11.23 -17.10 -4.21
CA THR A 249 10.26 -16.13 -4.73
C THR A 249 8.85 -16.62 -4.49
N PHE A 250 8.04 -15.81 -3.84
CA PHE A 250 6.59 -16.00 -3.67
C PHE A 250 5.84 -15.04 -4.58
N ASN A 251 4.97 -15.55 -5.43
CA ASN A 251 4.10 -14.75 -6.26
C ASN A 251 2.74 -14.58 -5.57
N ILE A 252 2.35 -13.33 -5.38
CA ILE A 252 1.11 -12.94 -4.73
C ILE A 252 0.15 -12.45 -5.81
N THR A 253 -0.97 -13.13 -6.01
CA THR A 253 -2.08 -12.57 -6.78
C THR A 253 -2.93 -11.76 -5.83
N LYS A 254 -3.05 -10.45 -6.11
CA LYS A 254 -3.72 -9.50 -5.21
C LYS A 254 -5.22 -9.74 -5.16
N GLY A 255 -5.77 -9.67 -3.97
CA GLY A 255 -7.21 -9.60 -3.78
C GLY A 255 -7.77 -8.23 -4.16
N TYR A 256 -9.08 -8.16 -4.38
CA TYR A 256 -9.76 -6.91 -4.74
C TYR A 256 -11.15 -6.80 -4.08
N ALA A 257 -11.61 -5.56 -4.03
CA ALA A 257 -13.01 -5.25 -3.78
C ALA A 257 -13.60 -4.60 -5.04
N THR A 258 -14.84 -4.95 -5.38
CA THR A 258 -15.61 -4.34 -6.45
C THR A 258 -16.38 -3.16 -5.88
N VAL A 259 -16.05 -1.96 -6.33
CA VAL A 259 -16.61 -0.71 -5.82
C VAL A 259 -17.19 0.13 -6.96
N ALA A 260 -17.98 1.14 -6.64
CA ALA A 260 -18.46 2.09 -7.62
C ALA A 260 -17.26 2.79 -8.32
N ASP A 261 -17.38 3.03 -9.62
CA ASP A 261 -16.34 3.68 -10.40
C ASP A 261 -16.16 5.14 -9.97
N THR A 262 -15.10 5.78 -10.47
CA THR A 262 -14.77 7.17 -10.19
C THR A 262 -15.89 8.10 -10.66
N LEU A 263 -16.42 8.91 -9.77
CA LEU A 263 -17.32 9.99 -10.14
C LEU A 263 -16.52 11.06 -10.91
N SER A 264 -16.92 11.31 -12.15
CA SER A 264 -16.29 12.30 -13.02
C SER A 264 -17.31 13.33 -13.49
N PHE A 265 -17.01 14.61 -13.30
CA PHE A 265 -17.82 15.69 -13.82
C PHE A 265 -16.96 16.88 -14.27
N ASN A 266 -17.51 17.66 -15.20
CA ASN A 266 -16.84 18.79 -15.78
C ASN A 266 -17.44 20.09 -15.26
N LEU A 267 -16.63 20.96 -14.68
CA LEU A 267 -16.99 22.30 -14.29
C LEU A 267 -16.68 23.25 -15.46
N HIS A 268 -17.67 23.97 -15.94
CA HIS A 268 -17.48 25.00 -16.97
C HIS A 268 -16.92 26.28 -16.29
N VAL A 269 -15.79 26.77 -16.79
CA VAL A 269 -15.02 27.84 -16.14
C VAL A 269 -14.59 28.95 -17.14
N GLY A 270 -15.33 29.13 -18.20
CA GLY A 270 -15.04 30.14 -19.24
C GLY A 270 -16.25 30.96 -19.64
N ALA A 271 -16.00 32.07 -20.32
CA ALA A 271 -17.06 32.93 -20.87
C ALA A 271 -17.67 32.38 -22.17
N ASP A 272 -16.92 31.51 -22.87
CA ASP A 272 -17.29 30.99 -24.18
C ASP A 272 -17.74 29.52 -24.08
N ALA A 273 -18.54 29.10 -25.07
CA ALA A 273 -19.03 27.72 -25.18
C ALA A 273 -17.95 26.70 -25.66
N ASP A 274 -16.68 27.05 -25.52
CA ASP A 274 -15.57 26.17 -25.92
C ASP A 274 -15.43 25.00 -24.93
N MET A 275 -15.22 23.81 -25.49
CA MET A 275 -14.99 22.58 -24.69
C MET A 275 -13.68 22.61 -23.90
N THR A 276 -12.71 23.46 -24.28
CA THR A 276 -11.48 23.68 -23.52
C THR A 276 -11.69 24.42 -22.20
N ASN A 277 -12.81 25.15 -22.07
CA ASN A 277 -13.20 25.88 -20.86
C ASN A 277 -13.85 25.00 -19.81
N LYS A 278 -13.38 23.74 -19.69
CA LYS A 278 -13.87 22.78 -18.68
C LYS A 278 -12.74 22.27 -17.80
N ILE A 279 -12.96 22.24 -16.50
CA ILE A 279 -12.09 21.57 -15.54
C ILE A 279 -12.77 20.27 -15.17
N ASN A 280 -12.11 19.12 -15.48
CA ASN A 280 -12.56 17.81 -15.06
C ASN A 280 -12.22 17.60 -13.57
N VAL A 281 -13.18 17.10 -12.81
CA VAL A 281 -13.03 16.72 -11.42
C VAL A 281 -13.36 15.25 -11.28
N ASN A 282 -12.40 14.49 -10.75
CA ASN A 282 -12.52 13.07 -10.50
C ASN A 282 -12.50 12.82 -8.98
N ILE A 283 -13.51 12.12 -8.49
CA ILE A 283 -13.62 11.72 -7.08
C ILE A 283 -13.84 10.22 -7.03
N ASP A 284 -12.88 9.51 -6.44
CA ASP A 284 -13.01 8.08 -6.19
C ASP A 284 -14.01 7.81 -5.06
N SER A 285 -14.62 6.62 -5.08
CA SER A 285 -15.42 6.16 -3.95
C SER A 285 -14.56 6.12 -2.67
N MET A 286 -15.11 6.61 -1.56
CA MET A 286 -14.44 6.72 -0.26
C MET A 286 -15.12 5.85 0.80
N ASP A 287 -15.81 4.79 0.38
CA ASP A 287 -16.36 3.78 1.28
C ASP A 287 -15.27 2.84 1.83
N SER A 288 -15.58 2.10 2.86
CA SER A 288 -14.64 1.20 3.53
C SER A 288 -14.06 0.13 2.59
N ALA A 289 -14.83 -0.33 1.60
CA ALA A 289 -14.38 -1.31 0.61
C ALA A 289 -13.37 -0.69 -0.35
N SER A 290 -13.64 0.51 -0.87
CA SER A 290 -12.73 1.25 -1.75
C SER A 290 -11.42 1.64 -1.06
N LEU A 291 -11.51 1.99 0.22
CA LEU A 291 -10.34 2.30 1.04
C LEU A 291 -9.53 1.06 1.42
N GLY A 292 -10.08 -0.15 1.31
CA GLY A 292 -9.41 -1.40 1.66
C GLY A 292 -9.42 -1.72 3.16
N ILE A 293 -10.36 -1.13 3.90
CA ILE A 293 -10.49 -1.32 5.36
C ILE A 293 -11.75 -2.08 5.77
N LYS A 294 -12.55 -2.53 4.82
CA LYS A 294 -13.77 -3.29 5.11
C LYS A 294 -13.41 -4.67 5.64
N GLY A 295 -14.00 -5.05 6.77
CA GLY A 295 -13.78 -6.35 7.41
C GLY A 295 -12.42 -6.50 8.08
N LEU A 296 -11.79 -5.39 8.52
CA LEU A 296 -10.61 -5.43 9.37
C LEU A 296 -10.87 -6.29 10.60
N ASN A 297 -9.97 -7.24 10.88
CA ASN A 297 -10.02 -8.08 12.07
C ASN A 297 -8.68 -8.00 12.81
N ILE A 298 -8.74 -7.57 14.08
CA ILE A 298 -7.57 -7.42 14.96
C ILE A 298 -7.58 -8.41 16.11
N LYS A 299 -8.48 -9.40 16.09
CA LYS A 299 -8.72 -10.36 17.18
C LYS A 299 -7.96 -11.66 17.02
N ASP A 300 -6.71 -11.62 16.66
CA ASP A 300 -5.85 -12.81 16.69
C ASP A 300 -5.16 -12.98 18.05
N ASP A 301 -4.59 -14.16 18.29
CA ASP A 301 -3.89 -14.46 19.54
C ASP A 301 -2.52 -13.78 19.64
N SER A 302 -1.89 -13.50 18.48
CA SER A 302 -0.52 -12.98 18.39
C SER A 302 -0.43 -11.46 18.36
N GLY A 303 -1.48 -10.76 17.89
CA GLY A 303 -1.45 -9.32 17.57
C GLY A 303 -0.95 -9.00 16.15
N ASN A 304 -0.63 -10.03 15.36
CA ASN A 304 -0.15 -9.85 13.99
C ASN A 304 -1.24 -9.29 13.09
N ALA A 305 -2.49 -9.75 13.23
CA ALA A 305 -3.62 -9.21 12.48
C ALA A 305 -3.81 -7.71 12.72
N ALA A 306 -3.57 -7.24 13.95
CA ALA A 306 -3.60 -5.81 14.27
C ALA A 306 -2.43 -5.07 13.61
N THR A 307 -1.24 -5.66 13.53
CA THR A 307 -0.08 -5.09 12.82
C THR A 307 -0.37 -4.93 11.32
N TYR A 308 -0.93 -5.97 10.68
CA TYR A 308 -1.33 -5.88 9.27
C TYR A 308 -2.47 -4.89 9.04
N ALA A 309 -3.38 -4.74 10.02
CA ALA A 309 -4.42 -3.72 9.96
C ALA A 309 -3.86 -2.28 9.98
N VAL A 310 -2.75 -2.03 10.68
CA VAL A 310 -2.05 -0.73 10.67
C VAL A 310 -1.60 -0.38 9.26
N ASP A 311 -1.03 -1.34 8.53
CA ASP A 311 -0.56 -1.13 7.15
C ASP A 311 -1.74 -0.82 6.21
N ALA A 312 -2.83 -1.58 6.28
CA ALA A 312 -4.02 -1.34 5.49
C ALA A 312 -4.67 0.02 5.79
N ILE A 313 -4.73 0.44 7.06
CA ILE A 313 -5.24 1.76 7.46
C ILE A 313 -4.30 2.87 6.97
N SER A 314 -2.99 2.67 7.00
CA SER A 314 -2.00 3.61 6.46
C SER A 314 -2.19 3.83 4.95
N ASP A 315 -2.45 2.75 4.22
CA ASP A 315 -2.79 2.80 2.80
C ASP A 315 -4.08 3.58 2.55
N ALA A 316 -5.12 3.36 3.37
CA ALA A 316 -6.36 4.12 3.30
C ALA A 316 -6.14 5.62 3.56
N ILE A 317 -5.31 5.97 4.54
CA ILE A 317 -4.93 7.37 4.82
C ILE A 317 -4.21 7.97 3.61
N SER A 318 -3.30 7.23 2.98
CA SER A 318 -2.57 7.66 1.78
C SER A 318 -3.51 7.91 0.60
N LYS A 319 -4.49 7.02 0.35
CA LYS A 319 -5.54 7.20 -0.69
C LYS A 319 -6.36 8.46 -0.45
N VAL A 320 -6.85 8.67 0.79
CA VAL A 320 -7.62 9.89 1.14
C VAL A 320 -6.77 11.14 0.99
N SER A 321 -5.51 11.09 1.41
CA SER A 321 -4.56 12.22 1.28
C SER A 321 -4.30 12.58 -0.20
N SER A 322 -4.11 11.58 -1.05
CA SER A 322 -3.96 11.77 -2.50
C SER A 322 -5.20 12.40 -3.13
N GLN A 323 -6.40 11.92 -2.78
CA GLN A 323 -7.65 12.51 -3.26
C GLN A 323 -7.83 13.95 -2.80
N ARG A 324 -7.52 14.25 -1.54
CA ARG A 324 -7.54 15.62 -1.01
C ARG A 324 -6.56 16.54 -1.75
N SER A 325 -5.36 16.06 -2.03
CA SER A 325 -4.35 16.81 -2.79
C SER A 325 -4.84 17.12 -4.21
N SER A 326 -5.44 16.13 -4.89
CA SER A 326 -6.04 16.32 -6.22
C SER A 326 -7.15 17.37 -6.19
N LEU A 327 -8.06 17.30 -5.22
CA LEU A 327 -9.13 18.30 -5.07
C LEU A 327 -8.59 19.69 -4.71
N GLY A 328 -7.54 19.78 -3.89
CA GLY A 328 -6.85 21.04 -3.60
C GLY A 328 -6.23 21.69 -4.84
N ALA A 329 -5.64 20.87 -5.73
CA ALA A 329 -5.13 21.36 -7.00
C ALA A 329 -6.24 21.89 -7.92
N VAL A 330 -7.40 21.23 -7.94
CA VAL A 330 -8.60 21.73 -8.66
C VAL A 330 -9.10 23.03 -8.04
N GLN A 331 -9.16 23.13 -6.72
CA GLN A 331 -9.55 24.36 -6.03
C GLN A 331 -8.63 25.53 -6.40
N ASN A 332 -7.32 25.37 -6.35
CA ASN A 332 -6.36 26.39 -6.75
C ASN A 332 -6.55 26.82 -8.24
N ARG A 333 -6.79 25.86 -9.13
CA ARG A 333 -7.07 26.14 -10.54
C ARG A 333 -8.37 26.97 -10.70
N LEU A 334 -9.42 26.65 -9.94
CA LEU A 334 -10.67 27.39 -9.95
C LEU A 334 -10.48 28.83 -9.44
N GLU A 335 -9.71 29.03 -8.36
CA GLU A 335 -9.39 30.35 -7.82
C GLU A 335 -8.63 31.21 -8.84
N HIS A 336 -7.62 30.65 -9.51
CA HIS A 336 -6.91 31.35 -10.57
C HIS A 336 -7.81 31.68 -11.78
N THR A 337 -8.72 30.78 -12.12
CA THR A 337 -9.67 31.01 -13.23
C THR A 337 -10.69 32.10 -12.86
N ILE A 338 -11.20 32.11 -11.62
CA ILE A 338 -12.09 33.17 -11.13
C ILE A 338 -11.39 34.53 -11.23
N ASN A 339 -10.17 34.65 -10.72
CA ASN A 339 -9.40 35.90 -10.80
C ASN A 339 -9.15 36.36 -12.25
N ASN A 340 -8.94 35.42 -13.17
CA ASN A 340 -8.78 35.73 -14.59
C ASN A 340 -10.10 36.19 -15.22
N LEU A 341 -11.21 35.51 -14.89
CA LEU A 341 -12.54 35.87 -15.36
C LEU A 341 -12.98 37.24 -14.84
N ASP A 342 -12.68 37.59 -13.60
CA ASP A 342 -12.97 38.91 -13.02
C ASP A 342 -12.27 40.01 -13.81
N ASN A 343 -10.99 39.81 -14.18
CA ASN A 343 -10.27 40.74 -15.06
C ASN A 343 -10.90 40.84 -16.45
N VAL A 344 -11.35 39.71 -17.03
CA VAL A 344 -12.04 39.70 -18.34
C VAL A 344 -13.36 40.44 -18.24
N VAL A 345 -14.15 40.22 -17.18
CA VAL A 345 -15.43 40.93 -16.95
C VAL A 345 -15.18 42.42 -16.78
N GLU A 346 -14.22 42.86 -16.00
CA GLU A 346 -13.86 44.28 -15.83
C GLU A 346 -13.45 44.90 -17.15
N ASN A 347 -12.58 44.25 -17.95
CA ASN A 347 -12.18 44.75 -19.24
C ASN A 347 -13.36 44.83 -20.21
N THR A 348 -14.21 43.82 -20.26
CA THR A 348 -15.40 43.77 -21.11
C THR A 348 -16.40 44.84 -20.75
N THR A 349 -16.67 45.04 -19.46
CA THR A 349 -17.58 46.10 -18.93
C THR A 349 -16.99 47.46 -19.25
N THR A 350 -15.68 47.65 -19.11
CA THR A 350 -15.03 48.93 -19.51
C THR A 350 -15.13 49.17 -21.02
N ALA A 351 -14.99 48.14 -21.82
CA ALA A 351 -15.14 48.26 -23.29
C ALA A 351 -16.60 48.57 -23.66
N GLU A 352 -17.58 47.89 -23.06
CA GLU A 352 -19.02 48.20 -23.23
C GLU A 352 -19.33 49.63 -22.87
N SER A 353 -18.86 50.11 -21.72
CA SER A 353 -19.04 51.48 -21.27
C SER A 353 -18.48 52.49 -22.27
N ARG A 354 -17.28 52.26 -22.80
CA ARG A 354 -16.65 53.13 -23.82
C ARG A 354 -17.47 53.21 -25.09
N ILE A 355 -18.03 52.09 -25.54
CA ILE A 355 -18.87 52.05 -26.74
C ILE A 355 -20.19 52.79 -26.48
N ARG A 356 -20.82 52.47 -25.37
CA ARG A 356 -22.10 53.07 -24.99
C ARG A 356 -21.99 54.57 -24.71
N ASP A 357 -20.98 55.02 -23.97
CA ASP A 357 -20.76 56.45 -23.69
C ASP A 357 -20.39 57.21 -24.98
N THR A 358 -19.65 56.63 -25.88
CA THR A 358 -19.31 57.22 -27.18
C THR A 358 -20.58 57.38 -28.04
N ASP A 359 -21.42 56.35 -28.11
CA ASP A 359 -22.70 56.41 -28.85
C ASP A 359 -23.66 57.42 -28.23
N MET A 360 -23.74 57.49 -26.91
CA MET A 360 -24.59 58.50 -26.20
C MET A 360 -24.07 59.91 -26.44
N ALA A 361 -22.76 60.13 -26.43
CA ALA A 361 -22.19 61.44 -26.74
C ALA A 361 -22.46 61.86 -28.22
N SER A 362 -22.34 60.94 -29.12
CA SER A 362 -22.66 61.15 -30.55
C SER A 362 -24.13 61.43 -30.77
N GLU A 363 -25.01 60.70 -30.06
CA GLU A 363 -26.46 60.90 -30.10
C GLU A 363 -26.88 62.27 -29.51
N MET A 364 -26.27 62.68 -28.40
CA MET A 364 -26.48 64.00 -27.81
C MET A 364 -26.08 65.15 -28.76
N VAL A 365 -24.94 64.97 -29.47
CA VAL A 365 -24.52 65.94 -30.50
C VAL A 365 -25.51 65.95 -31.65
N ASN A 366 -25.96 64.81 -32.13
CA ASN A 366 -26.99 64.73 -33.19
C ASN A 366 -28.32 65.33 -32.75
N TYR A 367 -28.76 65.07 -31.53
CA TYR A 367 -29.96 65.65 -30.94
C TYR A 367 -29.86 67.19 -30.86
N SER A 368 -28.74 67.71 -30.33
CA SER A 368 -28.52 69.16 -30.27
C SER A 368 -28.47 69.80 -31.65
N LYS A 369 -27.78 69.19 -32.62
CA LYS A 369 -27.74 69.62 -33.99
C LYS A 369 -29.13 69.67 -34.61
N ASN A 370 -29.94 68.64 -34.47
CA ASN A 370 -31.28 68.56 -35.00
C ASN A 370 -32.21 69.59 -34.35
N ASN A 371 -32.09 69.87 -33.06
CA ASN A 371 -32.82 70.94 -32.38
C ASN A 371 -32.45 72.34 -32.92
N ILE A 372 -31.14 72.59 -33.09
CA ILE A 372 -30.67 73.86 -33.64
C ILE A 372 -31.17 74.03 -35.10
N LEU A 373 -31.12 72.98 -35.89
CA LEU A 373 -31.64 73.02 -37.27
C LEU A 373 -33.13 73.25 -37.30
N ALA A 374 -33.92 72.66 -36.42
CA ALA A 374 -35.37 72.89 -36.31
C ALA A 374 -35.67 74.32 -35.92
N GLN A 375 -34.94 74.85 -34.93
CA GLN A 375 -35.14 76.30 -34.52
C GLN A 375 -34.70 77.27 -35.62
N ALA A 376 -33.57 77.00 -36.26
CA ALA A 376 -33.11 77.82 -37.38
C ALA A 376 -34.08 77.76 -38.56
N GLY A 377 -34.59 76.55 -38.88
CA GLY A 377 -35.58 76.34 -39.96
C GLY A 377 -36.88 77.10 -39.65
N GLN A 378 -37.37 77.07 -38.40
CA GLN A 378 -38.53 77.85 -38.01
C GLN A 378 -38.29 79.36 -38.09
N SER A 379 -37.12 79.84 -37.70
CA SER A 379 -36.75 81.23 -37.79
C SER A 379 -36.64 81.69 -39.30
N MET A 380 -36.02 80.87 -40.16
CA MET A 380 -35.96 81.16 -41.59
C MET A 380 -37.33 81.13 -42.24
N LEU A 381 -38.22 80.22 -41.88
CA LEU A 381 -39.61 80.19 -42.32
C LEU A 381 -40.36 81.43 -41.91
N ALA A 382 -40.22 81.89 -40.67
CA ALA A 382 -40.78 83.11 -40.19
C ALA A 382 -40.26 84.34 -40.99
N GLN A 383 -38.98 84.40 -41.22
CA GLN A 383 -38.30 85.42 -42.03
C GLN A 383 -38.82 85.47 -43.48
N ALA A 384 -38.91 84.28 -44.13
CA ALA A 384 -39.46 84.15 -45.44
C ALA A 384 -40.91 84.60 -45.55
N ASN A 385 -41.73 84.20 -44.56
CA ASN A 385 -43.10 84.69 -44.51
C ASN A 385 -43.22 86.19 -44.27
N GLN A 386 -42.38 86.82 -43.48
CA GLN A 386 -42.30 88.27 -43.32
C GLN A 386 -41.85 88.95 -44.63
N SER A 387 -40.85 88.39 -45.35
CA SER A 387 -40.44 89.01 -46.63
C SER A 387 -41.55 88.94 -47.69
N THR A 388 -42.31 87.84 -47.74
CA THR A 388 -43.43 87.72 -48.68
C THR A 388 -44.56 88.65 -48.36
N GLN A 389 -44.83 88.83 -47.00
CA GLN A 389 -45.82 89.87 -46.55
C GLN A 389 -45.32 91.29 -46.87
N GLY A 390 -44.03 91.59 -46.72
CA GLY A 390 -43.43 92.85 -47.09
C GLY A 390 -43.55 93.17 -48.59
N VAL A 391 -43.34 92.17 -49.42
CA VAL A 391 -43.53 92.30 -50.88
C VAL A 391 -45.02 92.51 -51.23
N LEU A 392 -45.94 91.82 -50.50
CA LEU A 392 -47.41 92.01 -50.72
C LEU A 392 -47.85 93.38 -50.36
N SER A 393 -47.29 93.99 -49.25
CA SER A 393 -47.58 95.32 -48.82
C SER A 393 -47.03 96.45 -49.74
N LEU A 394 -46.03 96.11 -50.56
CA LEU A 394 -45.50 97.04 -51.56
C LEU A 394 -46.29 97.04 -52.90
N LEU A 395 -47.13 96.03 -53.13
CA LEU A 395 -47.96 95.82 -54.29
C LEU A 395 -49.40 96.28 -54.13
N GLN A 396 -49.82 96.73 -52.94
CA GLN A 396 -51.04 97.38 -52.61
C GLN A 396 -50.81 98.93 -52.54
#